data_c33d69cad8d0d6b7b2532d6ad72ebfc8
#
_entry.id   c33d69cad8d0d6b7b2532d6ad72ebfc8
#
_cell.length_a   1.000
_cell.length_b   1.000
_cell.length_c   1.000
_cell.angle_alpha   90.00
_cell.angle_beta   90.00
_cell.angle_gamma   90.00
#
_symmetry.space_group_name_H-M   'P 1'
#
loop_
_entity.id
_entity.type
_entity.pdbx_description
1 polymer ?
#
loop_
_entity_poly.entity_id
_entity_poly.type
_entity_poly.pdbx_seq_one_letter_code
_entity_poly.pdbx_strand_id
1 'polypeptide(L)'
;LLKDVFDENGDFITKDGIEVGKNKFIEKTRGYVSFIRGENPYTFPHRIFPSQFSKKKTFMGDLKYPIQQINGKDISSEPMEIIDTYQVEIGEYQDIGYNYIANKINSRDNNLVGNDNLGYNILQGPIQALNIVYPCELLDNIQNNKNLDKLDEASSSFIGKGGLHSIVTYDLNEESLIKNNYKYRDNVIEKYGRIFKGDNIKKYSPKIYEICNHIINSTGIVLVYSQYIDGGLIPIALALEELGFDRYGNNKSLLSKE
;
A
#
# COMPACT_ATOMS: atom_id res chain seq x y z
N LEU A 1 34.15 2.30 13.16
CA LEU A 1 34.02 2.37 11.69
C LEU A 1 33.76 3.80 11.20
N LEU A 2 32.78 4.51 11.76
CA LEU A 2 32.48 5.89 11.36
C LEU A 2 33.64 6.85 11.61
N LYS A 3 34.32 6.75 12.76
CA LYS A 3 35.46 7.61 13.14
C LYS A 3 36.73 7.42 12.28
N ASP A 4 36.82 6.33 11.52
CA ASP A 4 37.97 6.05 10.64
C ASP A 4 37.68 6.44 9.17
N VAL A 5 36.43 6.77 8.88
CA VAL A 5 35.95 7.06 7.53
C VAL A 5 35.55 8.51 7.38
N PHE A 6 34.87 9.07 8.36
CA PHE A 6 34.38 10.44 8.36
C PHE A 6 34.98 11.27 9.49
N ASP A 7 35.15 12.53 9.25
CA ASP A 7 35.51 13.53 10.27
C ASP A 7 34.27 14.00 11.05
N GLU A 8 34.48 15.00 11.93
CA GLU A 8 33.41 15.54 12.78
C GLU A 8 32.32 16.29 11.98
N ASN A 9 32.63 16.73 10.74
CA ASN A 9 31.71 17.41 9.85
C ASN A 9 30.94 16.43 8.94
N GLY A 10 31.32 15.16 8.92
CA GLY A 10 30.72 14.12 8.06
C GLY A 10 31.41 13.98 6.71
N ASP A 11 32.55 14.68 6.49
CA ASP A 11 33.33 14.56 5.28
C ASP A 11 34.34 13.40 5.38
N PHE A 12 34.79 12.87 4.23
CA PHE A 12 35.80 11.82 4.25
C PHE A 12 37.13 12.33 4.80
N ILE A 13 37.73 11.57 5.74
CA ILE A 13 39.03 11.88 6.31
C ILE A 13 40.08 11.98 5.20
N THR A 14 40.76 13.10 5.13
CA THR A 14 41.85 13.39 4.16
C THR A 14 43.18 13.46 4.88
N LYS A 15 44.23 12.80 4.34
CA LYS A 15 45.60 12.88 4.80
C LYS A 15 46.48 13.16 3.58
N ASP A 16 47.34 14.15 3.68
CA ASP A 16 48.28 14.54 2.61
C ASP A 16 47.59 14.74 1.24
N GLY A 17 46.37 15.31 1.24
CA GLY A 17 45.57 15.52 0.04
C GLY A 17 44.87 14.30 -0.52
N ILE A 18 44.94 13.13 0.16
CA ILE A 18 44.32 11.89 -0.26
C ILE A 18 43.12 11.58 0.65
N GLU A 19 41.98 11.30 0.07
CA GLU A 19 40.74 10.89 0.79
C GLU A 19 40.88 9.46 1.36
N VAL A 20 41.64 9.29 2.44
CA VAL A 20 41.88 8.00 3.07
C VAL A 20 40.61 7.38 3.62
N GLY A 21 39.69 8.19 4.14
CA GLY A 21 38.40 7.76 4.61
C GLY A 21 37.55 7.13 3.51
N LYS A 22 37.57 7.70 2.32
CA LYS A 22 36.87 7.17 1.14
C LYS A 22 37.36 5.78 0.73
N ASN A 23 38.69 5.62 0.69
CA ASN A 23 39.27 4.33 0.35
C ASN A 23 38.91 3.25 1.38
N LYS A 24 38.91 3.57 2.68
CA LYS A 24 38.48 2.68 3.73
C LYS A 24 36.98 2.35 3.62
N PHE A 25 36.15 3.32 3.27
CA PHE A 25 34.74 3.11 3.05
C PHE A 25 34.49 2.14 1.89
N ILE A 26 35.15 2.37 0.76
CA ILE A 26 35.06 1.48 -0.42
C ILE A 26 35.50 0.05 -0.06
N GLU A 27 36.62 -0.09 0.65
CA GLU A 27 37.13 -1.40 1.09
C GLU A 27 36.12 -2.15 1.99
N LYS A 28 35.54 -1.44 2.97
CA LYS A 28 34.60 -2.01 3.93
C LYS A 28 33.21 -2.30 3.34
N THR A 29 32.79 -1.56 2.35
CA THR A 29 31.50 -1.78 1.67
C THR A 29 31.58 -2.71 0.46
N ARG A 30 32.80 -3.08 0.05
CA ARG A 30 33.04 -3.98 -1.06
C ARG A 30 32.42 -5.35 -0.79
N GLY A 31 31.50 -5.78 -1.67
CA GLY A 31 30.73 -7.02 -1.53
C GLY A 31 29.39 -6.86 -0.81
N TYR A 32 29.15 -5.74 -0.09
CA TYR A 32 27.85 -5.42 0.51
C TYR A 32 27.02 -4.48 -0.35
N VAL A 33 27.67 -3.67 -1.17
CA VAL A 33 27.01 -2.76 -2.11
C VAL A 33 27.37 -3.19 -3.51
N SER A 34 26.36 -3.55 -4.29
CA SER A 34 26.49 -3.86 -5.71
C SER A 34 25.67 -2.85 -6.49
N PHE A 35 26.29 -2.18 -7.44
CA PHE A 35 25.58 -1.31 -8.37
C PHE A 35 26.15 -1.50 -9.77
N ILE A 36 25.32 -1.39 -10.76
CA ILE A 36 25.74 -1.38 -12.15
C ILE A 36 25.53 0.04 -12.66
N ARG A 37 26.61 0.68 -13.06
CA ARG A 37 26.55 1.95 -13.75
C ARG A 37 26.28 1.67 -15.23
N GLY A 38 25.04 1.88 -15.63
CA GLY A 38 24.63 1.67 -17.01
C GLY A 38 23.94 2.92 -17.54
N GLU A 39 24.45 3.48 -18.58
CA GLU A 39 23.78 4.50 -19.38
C GLU A 39 22.96 3.86 -20.51
N ASN A 40 22.96 2.51 -20.59
CA ASN A 40 22.29 1.80 -21.65
C ASN A 40 20.81 1.58 -21.29
N PRO A 41 19.88 2.29 -21.93
CA PRO A 41 18.45 2.18 -21.67
C PRO A 41 17.88 0.78 -21.96
N TYR A 42 18.60 -0.06 -22.68
CA TYR A 42 18.18 -1.43 -22.99
C TYR A 42 18.43 -2.44 -21.85
N THR A 43 19.27 -2.09 -20.88
CA THR A 43 19.64 -2.98 -19.76
C THR A 43 18.93 -2.66 -18.45
N PHE A 44 18.39 -1.44 -18.31
CA PHE A 44 17.68 -1.01 -17.12
C PHE A 44 16.33 -0.43 -17.48
N PRO A 45 15.28 -0.71 -16.70
CA PRO A 45 13.98 -0.11 -16.91
C PRO A 45 14.07 1.40 -16.70
N HIS A 46 13.49 2.14 -17.64
CA HIS A 46 13.30 3.58 -17.46
C HIS A 46 12.25 3.84 -16.39
N ARG A 47 12.50 4.82 -15.54
CA ARG A 47 11.45 5.35 -14.68
C ARG A 47 10.52 6.22 -15.52
N ILE A 48 9.28 5.80 -15.65
CA ILE A 48 8.21 6.57 -16.29
C ILE A 48 7.37 7.19 -15.17
N PHE A 49 7.18 8.50 -15.25
CA PHE A 49 6.36 9.22 -14.29
C PHE A 49 4.90 9.27 -14.76
N PRO A 50 3.91 9.20 -13.85
CA PRO A 50 2.50 9.31 -14.18
C PRO A 50 2.14 10.51 -15.05
N SER A 51 2.76 11.66 -14.84
CA SER A 51 2.57 12.86 -15.68
C SER A 51 2.89 12.65 -17.16
N GLN A 52 3.74 11.68 -17.51
CA GLN A 52 4.12 11.37 -18.88
C GLN A 52 3.08 10.54 -19.64
N PHE A 53 2.30 9.70 -18.93
CA PHE A 53 1.32 8.80 -19.57
C PHE A 53 -0.13 9.01 -19.12
N SER A 54 -0.37 9.68 -17.99
CA SER A 54 -1.70 9.89 -17.44
C SER A 54 -1.84 11.20 -16.69
N LYS A 55 -1.79 12.34 -17.39
CA LYS A 55 -1.88 13.68 -16.77
C LYS A 55 -3.13 13.86 -15.90
N LYS A 56 -4.24 13.23 -16.26
CA LYS A 56 -5.51 13.29 -15.49
C LYS A 56 -5.48 12.55 -14.17
N LYS A 57 -4.46 11.75 -13.90
CA LYS A 57 -4.35 10.87 -12.74
C LYS A 57 -3.18 11.25 -11.81
N THR A 58 -2.66 12.46 -11.93
CA THR A 58 -1.54 12.91 -11.09
C THR A 58 -1.63 14.37 -10.72
N PHE A 59 -1.11 14.73 -9.54
CA PHE A 59 -0.98 16.11 -9.08
C PHE A 59 0.06 16.91 -9.88
N MET A 60 0.99 16.24 -10.53
CA MET A 60 1.93 16.88 -11.48
C MET A 60 1.28 17.15 -12.85
N GLY A 61 0.02 16.82 -13.03
CA GLY A 61 -0.77 17.04 -14.22
C GLY A 61 -2.02 17.88 -13.91
N ASP A 62 -3.20 17.29 -14.16
CA ASP A 62 -4.47 18.03 -14.10
C ASP A 62 -5.14 18.00 -12.70
N LEU A 63 -4.72 17.12 -11.79
CA LEU A 63 -5.30 17.04 -10.46
C LEU A 63 -4.79 18.17 -9.57
N LYS A 64 -5.68 18.70 -8.74
CA LYS A 64 -5.33 19.69 -7.74
C LYS A 64 -4.84 19.00 -6.46
N TYR A 65 -3.83 19.59 -5.83
CA TYR A 65 -3.37 19.16 -4.52
C TYR A 65 -4.48 19.31 -3.46
N PRO A 66 -4.50 18.41 -2.46
CA PRO A 66 -5.42 18.57 -1.33
C PRO A 66 -5.11 19.84 -0.56
N ILE A 67 -6.15 20.51 -0.10
CA ILE A 67 -6.06 21.75 0.66
C ILE A 67 -6.21 21.54 2.17
N GLN A 68 -6.66 20.35 2.58
CA GLN A 68 -6.87 20.00 3.97
C GLN A 68 -6.22 18.67 4.34
N GLN A 69 -5.80 18.59 5.59
CA GLN A 69 -5.32 17.36 6.23
C GLN A 69 -6.51 16.49 6.68
N ILE A 70 -6.22 15.24 7.08
CA ILE A 70 -7.24 14.29 7.59
C ILE A 70 -7.99 14.82 8.84
N ASN A 71 -7.36 15.68 9.62
CA ASN A 71 -7.95 16.34 10.80
C ASN A 71 -8.74 17.60 10.48
N GLY A 72 -8.94 17.92 9.21
CA GLY A 72 -9.65 19.11 8.74
C GLY A 72 -8.86 20.41 8.79
N LYS A 73 -7.61 20.41 9.26
CA LYS A 73 -6.74 21.59 9.22
C LYS A 73 -6.32 21.90 7.78
N ASP A 74 -6.26 23.17 7.45
CA ASP A 74 -5.75 23.61 6.16
C ASP A 74 -4.24 23.32 6.05
N ILE A 75 -3.81 22.94 4.85
CA ILE A 75 -2.40 22.75 4.55
C ILE A 75 -1.79 24.13 4.31
N SER A 76 -0.94 24.57 5.24
CA SER A 76 -0.29 25.89 5.19
C SER A 76 1.02 25.91 4.43
N SER A 77 1.61 24.73 4.16
CA SER A 77 2.88 24.57 3.42
C SER A 77 2.64 24.42 1.93
N GLU A 78 3.63 24.78 1.13
CA GLU A 78 3.62 24.48 -0.29
C GLU A 78 3.52 22.96 -0.53
N PRO A 79 2.72 22.53 -1.50
CA PRO A 79 2.61 21.10 -1.83
C PRO A 79 3.97 20.55 -2.27
N MET A 80 4.22 19.27 -2.01
CA MET A 80 5.43 18.59 -2.45
C MET A 80 5.37 18.36 -3.97
N GLU A 81 5.87 19.32 -4.74
CA GLU A 81 5.83 19.31 -6.21
C GLU A 81 6.71 18.22 -6.85
N ILE A 82 7.59 17.60 -6.07
CA ILE A 82 8.54 16.58 -6.55
C ILE A 82 7.99 15.17 -6.57
N ILE A 83 6.80 14.93 -6.01
CA ILE A 83 6.20 13.60 -5.95
C ILE A 83 5.15 13.47 -7.05
N ASP A 84 5.51 12.76 -8.12
CA ASP A 84 4.59 12.37 -9.18
C ASP A 84 4.04 10.97 -8.91
N THR A 85 2.80 10.91 -8.44
CA THR A 85 2.11 9.68 -8.06
C THR A 85 0.84 9.49 -8.88
N TYR A 86 0.58 8.24 -9.28
CA TYR A 86 -0.67 7.87 -9.94
C TYR A 86 -1.80 7.79 -8.93
N GLN A 87 -2.82 8.60 -9.11
CA GLN A 87 -3.97 8.70 -8.23
C GLN A 87 -5.14 7.85 -8.75
N VAL A 88 -5.75 7.12 -7.84
CA VAL A 88 -6.98 6.36 -8.10
C VAL A 88 -8.05 6.86 -7.15
N GLU A 89 -9.18 7.25 -7.70
CA GLU A 89 -10.33 7.66 -6.92
C GLU A 89 -10.91 6.45 -6.17
N ILE A 90 -11.17 6.61 -4.87
CA ILE A 90 -11.78 5.55 -4.06
C ILE A 90 -13.27 5.42 -4.37
N GLY A 91 -13.80 4.19 -4.26
CA GLY A 91 -15.22 3.93 -4.45
C GLY A 91 -16.05 4.29 -3.22
N GLU A 92 -17.36 4.41 -3.39
CA GLU A 92 -18.30 4.79 -2.34
C GLU A 92 -18.18 3.91 -1.08
N TYR A 93 -18.08 2.59 -1.23
CA TYR A 93 -17.94 1.67 -0.11
C TYR A 93 -16.61 1.87 0.64
N GLN A 94 -15.54 2.08 -0.11
CA GLN A 94 -14.22 2.35 0.47
C GLN A 94 -14.19 3.71 1.18
N ASP A 95 -14.88 4.71 0.64
CA ASP A 95 -15.01 6.04 1.26
C ASP A 95 -15.73 5.97 2.62
N ILE A 96 -16.79 5.16 2.73
CA ILE A 96 -17.47 4.93 4.02
C ILE A 96 -16.50 4.38 5.06
N GLY A 97 -15.69 3.36 4.71
CA GLY A 97 -14.70 2.79 5.62
C GLY A 97 -13.60 3.78 5.99
N TYR A 98 -13.11 4.55 5.02
CA TYR A 98 -12.12 5.59 5.25
C TYR A 98 -12.65 6.68 6.20
N ASN A 99 -13.85 7.21 5.92
CA ASN A 99 -14.46 8.26 6.74
C ASN A 99 -14.78 7.78 8.16
N TYR A 100 -15.18 6.51 8.33
CA TYR A 100 -15.35 5.93 9.66
C TYR A 100 -14.06 5.98 10.48
N ILE A 101 -12.92 5.62 9.88
CA ILE A 101 -11.62 5.66 10.56
C ILE A 101 -11.18 7.10 10.82
N ALA A 102 -11.32 7.99 9.84
CA ALA A 102 -10.95 9.40 9.97
C ALA A 102 -11.75 10.08 11.09
N ASN A 103 -13.07 9.88 11.14
CA ASN A 103 -13.92 10.40 12.20
C ASN A 103 -13.56 9.85 13.58
N LYS A 104 -13.21 8.56 13.66
CA LYS A 104 -12.78 7.93 14.93
C LYS A 104 -11.44 8.51 15.42
N ILE A 105 -10.52 8.83 14.53
CA ILE A 105 -9.28 9.54 14.87
C ILE A 105 -9.61 10.94 15.39
N ASN A 106 -10.44 11.69 14.67
CA ASN A 106 -10.80 13.08 15.03
C ASN A 106 -11.59 13.17 16.33
N SER A 107 -12.43 12.18 16.66
CA SER A 107 -13.22 12.17 17.90
C SER A 107 -12.43 11.78 19.14
N ARG A 108 -11.39 10.95 19.00
CA ARG A 108 -10.54 10.51 20.13
C ARG A 108 -9.59 11.59 20.62
N ASP A 109 -9.26 12.54 19.78
CA ASP A 109 -8.17 13.47 20.01
C ASP A 109 -8.62 14.95 19.90
N ASN A 110 -9.47 15.38 20.83
CA ASN A 110 -9.58 16.81 21.10
C ASN A 110 -8.23 17.44 21.50
N ASN A 111 -7.22 16.63 21.86
CA ASN A 111 -5.84 17.03 22.15
C ASN A 111 -4.91 17.01 20.93
N LEU A 112 -5.25 16.29 19.84
CA LEU A 112 -4.46 16.29 18.59
C LEU A 112 -4.69 17.53 17.73
N VAL A 113 -5.75 18.30 17.99
CA VAL A 113 -6.01 19.58 17.31
C VAL A 113 -4.90 20.61 17.54
N GLY A 114 -4.01 20.38 18.51
CA GLY A 114 -2.86 21.23 18.84
C GLY A 114 -1.49 20.72 18.36
N ASN A 115 -1.35 19.44 18.01
CA ASN A 115 -0.06 18.88 17.58
C ASN A 115 0.07 18.91 16.06
N ASP A 116 1.08 19.59 15.56
CA ASP A 116 1.37 19.71 14.13
C ASP A 116 1.89 18.42 13.49
N ASN A 117 2.20 17.37 14.28
CA ASN A 117 2.70 16.08 13.81
C ASN A 117 1.71 14.96 14.15
N LEU A 118 0.86 14.60 13.20
CA LEU A 118 0.15 13.33 13.20
C LEU A 118 1.19 12.20 13.11
N GLY A 119 1.40 11.47 14.21
CA GLY A 119 2.36 10.36 14.22
C GLY A 119 1.99 9.29 13.19
N TYR A 120 3.00 8.69 12.56
CA TYR A 120 2.84 7.64 11.54
C TYR A 120 1.89 6.52 11.99
N ASN A 121 1.89 6.16 13.27
CA ASN A 121 1.01 5.12 13.81
C ASN A 121 -0.48 5.45 13.68
N ILE A 122 -0.85 6.72 13.78
CA ILE A 122 -2.25 7.18 13.65
C ILE A 122 -2.72 7.05 12.19
N LEU A 123 -1.82 7.27 11.24
CA LEU A 123 -2.11 7.22 9.82
C LEU A 123 -2.17 5.78 9.25
N GLN A 124 -1.72 4.77 10.01
CA GLN A 124 -1.73 3.37 9.57
C GLN A 124 -3.12 2.88 9.14
N GLY A 125 -4.15 3.19 9.93
CA GLY A 125 -5.53 2.83 9.61
C GLY A 125 -6.03 3.44 8.31
N PRO A 126 -6.01 4.77 8.18
CA PRO A 126 -6.39 5.46 6.94
C PRO A 126 -5.62 4.98 5.71
N ILE A 127 -4.30 4.80 5.82
CA ILE A 127 -3.47 4.33 4.70
C ILE A 127 -3.88 2.92 4.26
N GLN A 128 -4.17 2.02 5.20
CA GLN A 128 -4.65 0.67 4.87
C GLN A 128 -6.05 0.71 4.24
N ALA A 129 -6.95 1.57 4.71
CA ALA A 129 -8.27 1.77 4.12
C ALA A 129 -8.17 2.30 2.67
N LEU A 130 -7.17 3.15 2.36
CA LEU A 130 -6.89 3.60 1.00
C LEU A 130 -6.30 2.50 0.09
N ASN A 131 -5.84 1.39 0.66
CA ASN A 131 -5.46 0.22 -0.14
C ASN A 131 -6.67 -0.66 -0.41
N ILE A 132 -7.36 -1.13 0.63
CA ILE A 132 -8.56 -1.95 0.54
C ILE A 132 -9.40 -1.83 1.81
N VAL A 133 -10.72 -1.78 1.64
CA VAL A 133 -11.71 -1.91 2.70
C VAL A 133 -12.49 -3.20 2.46
N TYR A 134 -12.37 -4.14 3.37
CA TYR A 134 -13.08 -5.42 3.27
C TYR A 134 -14.53 -5.25 3.70
N PRO A 135 -15.49 -5.94 3.02
CA PRO A 135 -16.90 -5.84 3.39
C PRO A 135 -17.16 -6.40 4.79
N CYS A 136 -17.98 -5.68 5.54
CA CYS A 136 -18.43 -6.10 6.86
C CYS A 136 -19.82 -5.52 7.18
N GLU A 137 -20.48 -6.11 8.16
CA GLU A 137 -21.84 -5.72 8.55
C GLU A 137 -21.91 -4.29 9.08
N LEU A 138 -20.88 -3.82 9.78
CA LEU A 138 -20.78 -2.45 10.25
C LEU A 138 -20.92 -1.46 9.10
N LEU A 139 -20.11 -1.62 8.06
CA LEU A 139 -20.10 -0.69 6.91
C LEU A 139 -21.38 -0.78 6.10
N ASP A 140 -21.97 -1.98 5.96
CA ASP A 140 -23.28 -2.16 5.33
C ASP A 140 -24.39 -1.41 6.10
N ASN A 141 -24.34 -1.43 7.43
CA ASN A 141 -25.30 -0.72 8.27
C ASN A 141 -25.13 0.80 8.14
N ILE A 142 -23.88 1.30 8.07
CA ILE A 142 -23.61 2.71 7.80
C ILE A 142 -24.16 3.10 6.43
N GLN A 143 -23.86 2.33 5.39
CA GLN A 143 -24.32 2.58 4.03
C GLN A 143 -25.85 2.66 3.94
N ASN A 144 -26.56 1.84 4.73
CA ASN A 144 -28.01 1.79 4.75
C ASN A 144 -28.68 2.74 5.77
N ASN A 145 -27.96 3.70 6.34
CA ASN A 145 -28.44 4.66 7.34
C ASN A 145 -29.13 4.00 8.57
N LYS A 146 -28.68 2.81 8.96
CA LYS A 146 -29.18 2.15 10.18
C LYS A 146 -28.52 2.75 11.41
N ASN A 147 -29.28 2.90 12.50
CA ASN A 147 -28.82 3.48 13.77
C ASN A 147 -27.55 2.78 14.29
N LEU A 148 -26.51 3.58 14.50
CA LEU A 148 -25.14 3.17 14.86
C LEU A 148 -24.92 3.11 16.38
N ASP A 149 -25.93 3.33 17.20
CA ASP A 149 -25.80 3.59 18.64
C ASP A 149 -25.10 2.48 19.47
N LYS A 150 -24.65 1.39 18.86
CA LYS A 150 -24.02 0.26 19.57
C LYS A 150 -22.81 -0.38 18.89
N LEU A 151 -22.30 0.17 17.78
CA LEU A 151 -21.22 -0.47 17.01
C LEU A 151 -19.87 0.24 17.21
N ASP A 152 -19.28 0.11 18.40
CA ASP A 152 -17.87 0.49 18.63
C ASP A 152 -16.94 -0.66 18.18
N GLU A 153 -17.12 -1.13 16.94
CA GLU A 153 -16.22 -2.11 16.36
C GLU A 153 -14.86 -1.49 16.03
N ALA A 154 -13.81 -2.28 16.24
CA ALA A 154 -12.47 -1.85 15.88
C ALA A 154 -12.35 -1.76 14.35
N SER A 155 -11.73 -0.69 13.84
CA SER A 155 -11.43 -0.55 12.40
C SER A 155 -10.64 -1.74 11.82
N SER A 156 -9.95 -2.49 12.69
CA SER A 156 -9.25 -3.73 12.31
C SER A 156 -10.17 -4.84 11.76
N SER A 157 -11.49 -4.74 11.94
CA SER A 157 -12.44 -5.72 11.39
C SER A 157 -12.61 -5.65 9.87
N PHE A 158 -12.29 -4.49 9.24
CA PHE A 158 -12.48 -4.30 7.81
C PHE A 158 -11.22 -3.78 7.07
N ILE A 159 -10.07 -3.67 7.75
CA ILE A 159 -8.78 -3.35 7.14
C ILE A 159 -7.69 -4.34 7.57
N GLY A 160 -6.62 -4.41 6.80
CA GLY A 160 -5.43 -5.18 7.12
C GLY A 160 -5.72 -6.66 7.39
N LYS A 161 -5.03 -7.21 8.38
CA LYS A 161 -5.11 -8.64 8.72
C LYS A 161 -6.52 -9.06 9.18
N GLY A 162 -7.14 -8.27 10.05
CA GLY A 162 -8.48 -8.58 10.56
C GLY A 162 -9.53 -8.58 9.44
N GLY A 163 -9.49 -7.58 8.58
CA GLY A 163 -10.35 -7.49 7.40
C GLY A 163 -10.15 -8.67 6.44
N LEU A 164 -8.91 -9.04 6.13
CA LEU A 164 -8.64 -10.22 5.29
C LEU A 164 -9.21 -11.51 5.92
N HIS A 165 -9.01 -11.70 7.23
CA HIS A 165 -9.51 -12.88 7.94
C HIS A 165 -11.04 -12.94 8.05
N SER A 166 -11.73 -11.80 8.00
CA SER A 166 -13.19 -11.79 7.94
C SER A 166 -13.73 -12.35 6.62
N ILE A 167 -12.93 -12.31 5.56
CA ILE A 167 -13.31 -12.70 4.21
C ILE A 167 -12.85 -14.11 3.86
N VAL A 168 -11.62 -14.46 4.22
CA VAL A 168 -11.01 -15.76 3.89
C VAL A 168 -10.47 -16.45 5.14
N THR A 169 -10.52 -17.77 5.11
CA THR A 169 -9.74 -18.64 5.98
C THR A 169 -8.45 -19.05 5.27
N TYR A 170 -7.45 -19.49 6.02
CA TYR A 170 -6.24 -20.07 5.46
C TYR A 170 -5.66 -21.11 6.43
N ASP A 171 -5.00 -22.11 5.88
CA ASP A 171 -4.30 -23.10 6.67
C ASP A 171 -2.89 -22.61 7.00
N LEU A 172 -2.53 -22.70 8.27
CA LEU A 172 -1.16 -22.52 8.71
C LEU A 172 -0.46 -23.86 8.59
N ASN A 173 0.31 -24.06 7.53
CA ASN A 173 1.28 -25.16 7.50
C ASN A 173 2.48 -24.76 8.34
N GLU A 174 2.73 -25.49 9.43
CA GLU A 174 3.85 -25.23 10.37
C GLU A 174 5.23 -25.28 9.68
N GLU A 175 5.34 -25.96 8.55
CA GLU A 175 6.59 -26.12 7.78
C GLU A 175 6.85 -25.02 6.74
N SER A 176 5.88 -24.18 6.41
CA SER A 176 6.07 -23.11 5.43
C SER A 176 5.72 -21.75 6.03
N LEU A 177 6.65 -20.80 5.90
CA LEU A 177 6.45 -19.38 6.23
C LEU A 177 5.36 -18.73 5.34
N ILE A 178 4.88 -19.44 4.34
CA ILE A 178 3.89 -18.97 3.37
C ILE A 178 2.56 -19.61 3.75
N LYS A 179 1.58 -18.78 4.13
CA LYS A 179 0.19 -19.19 4.28
C LYS A 179 -0.31 -19.72 2.94
N ASN A 180 -0.75 -20.97 2.91
CA ASN A 180 -1.27 -21.59 1.71
C ASN A 180 -2.77 -21.85 1.90
N ASN A 181 -3.52 -21.97 0.80
CA ASN A 181 -4.93 -22.26 0.79
C ASN A 181 -5.82 -21.19 1.44
N TYR A 182 -5.87 -20.02 0.85
CA TYR A 182 -6.93 -19.07 1.15
C TYR A 182 -8.25 -19.62 0.60
N LYS A 183 -9.25 -19.73 1.46
CA LYS A 183 -10.59 -20.14 1.08
C LYS A 183 -11.56 -19.06 1.52
N TYR A 184 -12.46 -18.65 0.62
CA TYR A 184 -13.55 -17.76 1.01
C TYR A 184 -14.41 -18.40 2.09
N ARG A 185 -14.91 -17.60 3.00
CA ARG A 185 -15.94 -18.02 3.94
C ARG A 185 -17.28 -18.12 3.23
N ASP A 186 -18.05 -19.18 3.49
CA ASP A 186 -19.33 -19.45 2.80
C ASP A 186 -20.31 -18.29 2.96
N ASN A 187 -20.44 -17.75 4.17
CA ASN A 187 -21.28 -16.58 4.46
C ASN A 187 -20.86 -15.31 3.70
N VAL A 188 -19.58 -15.19 3.36
CA VAL A 188 -19.07 -14.06 2.58
C VAL A 188 -19.46 -14.23 1.11
N ILE A 189 -19.32 -15.44 0.57
CA ILE A 189 -19.74 -15.73 -0.80
C ILE A 189 -21.24 -15.48 -0.97
N GLU A 190 -22.06 -15.95 -0.04
CA GLU A 190 -23.50 -15.75 -0.08
C GLU A 190 -23.90 -14.27 -0.05
N LYS A 191 -23.24 -13.47 0.77
CA LYS A 191 -23.61 -12.07 0.99
C LYS A 191 -22.94 -11.10 0.02
N TYR A 192 -21.66 -11.28 -0.26
CA TYR A 192 -20.81 -10.31 -1.00
C TYR A 192 -20.27 -10.87 -2.32
N GLY A 193 -20.41 -12.19 -2.54
CA GLY A 193 -19.78 -12.87 -3.66
C GLY A 193 -18.27 -13.01 -3.49
N ARG A 194 -17.59 -13.36 -4.59
CA ARG A 194 -16.13 -13.46 -4.64
C ARG A 194 -15.55 -12.06 -4.76
N ILE A 195 -15.13 -11.47 -3.65
CA ILE A 195 -14.77 -10.05 -3.58
C ILE A 195 -13.52 -9.68 -4.38
N PHE A 196 -12.59 -10.62 -4.58
CA PHE A 196 -11.37 -10.38 -5.36
C PHE A 196 -11.60 -10.55 -6.86
N LYS A 197 -12.77 -11.02 -7.31
CA LYS A 197 -13.06 -11.34 -8.71
C LYS A 197 -13.50 -10.12 -9.50
N GLY A 198 -12.84 -9.88 -10.66
CA GLY A 198 -13.29 -8.96 -11.71
C GLY A 198 -13.69 -7.58 -11.19
N ASP A 199 -14.89 -7.14 -11.58
CA ASP A 199 -15.40 -5.82 -11.17
C ASP A 199 -15.78 -5.73 -9.70
N ASN A 200 -15.92 -6.87 -9.01
CA ASN A 200 -16.31 -6.86 -7.61
C ASN A 200 -15.21 -6.24 -6.73
N ILE A 201 -13.93 -6.49 -7.03
CA ILE A 201 -12.81 -5.87 -6.32
C ILE A 201 -12.82 -4.34 -6.43
N LYS A 202 -13.32 -3.80 -7.54
CA LYS A 202 -13.41 -2.35 -7.76
C LYS A 202 -14.26 -1.64 -6.69
N LYS A 203 -15.29 -2.33 -6.15
CA LYS A 203 -16.11 -1.79 -5.05
C LYS A 203 -15.32 -1.57 -3.77
N TYR A 204 -14.38 -2.47 -3.49
CA TYR A 204 -13.63 -2.51 -2.22
C TYR A 204 -12.22 -1.93 -2.32
N SER A 205 -11.65 -1.94 -3.53
CA SER A 205 -10.34 -1.40 -3.84
C SER A 205 -10.20 -1.06 -5.32
N PRO A 206 -10.60 0.14 -5.77
CA PRO A 206 -10.30 0.63 -7.12
C PRO A 206 -8.80 0.60 -7.42
N LYS A 207 -7.94 0.82 -6.41
CA LYS A 207 -6.48 0.74 -6.56
C LYS A 207 -6.02 -0.65 -7.02
N ILE A 208 -6.47 -1.71 -6.36
CA ILE A 208 -6.12 -3.09 -6.75
C ILE A 208 -6.70 -3.42 -8.13
N TYR A 209 -7.92 -2.99 -8.41
CA TYR A 209 -8.52 -3.15 -9.73
C TYR A 209 -7.67 -2.51 -10.83
N GLU A 210 -7.23 -1.26 -10.65
CA GLU A 210 -6.36 -0.56 -11.61
C GLU A 210 -4.98 -1.23 -11.74
N ILE A 211 -4.37 -1.68 -10.63
CA ILE A 211 -3.11 -2.43 -10.66
C ILE A 211 -3.27 -3.70 -11.50
N CYS A 212 -4.33 -4.47 -11.28
CA CYS A 212 -4.61 -5.69 -12.06
C CYS A 212 -4.80 -5.38 -13.56
N ASN A 213 -5.53 -4.31 -13.88
CA ASN A 213 -5.72 -3.88 -15.27
C ASN A 213 -4.40 -3.50 -15.94
N HIS A 214 -3.52 -2.78 -15.23
CA HIS A 214 -2.20 -2.46 -15.74
C HIS A 214 -1.34 -3.72 -15.96
N ILE A 215 -1.42 -4.69 -15.05
CA ILE A 215 -0.69 -5.96 -15.19
C ILE A 215 -1.18 -6.75 -16.41
N ILE A 216 -2.50 -6.88 -16.61
CA ILE A 216 -3.09 -7.58 -17.76
C ILE A 216 -2.65 -6.95 -19.09
N ASN A 217 -2.58 -5.63 -19.14
CA ASN A 217 -2.24 -4.88 -20.35
C ASN A 217 -0.71 -4.69 -20.54
N SER A 218 0.11 -5.18 -19.63
CA SER A 218 1.57 -5.07 -19.73
C SER A 218 2.15 -6.21 -20.57
N THR A 219 3.30 -5.92 -21.21
CA THR A 219 4.07 -6.93 -21.96
C THR A 219 5.42 -7.11 -21.28
N GLY A 220 5.54 -8.06 -20.38
CA GLY A 220 6.80 -8.32 -19.71
C GLY A 220 6.65 -8.59 -18.21
N ILE A 221 7.77 -8.55 -17.51
CA ILE A 221 7.79 -8.79 -16.05
C ILE A 221 7.33 -7.53 -15.32
N VAL A 222 6.34 -7.68 -14.47
CA VAL A 222 5.84 -6.62 -13.59
C VAL A 222 6.24 -6.92 -12.15
N LEU A 223 6.91 -5.98 -11.48
CA LEU A 223 7.21 -6.05 -10.06
C LEU A 223 6.23 -5.15 -9.30
N VAL A 224 5.48 -5.74 -8.38
CA VAL A 224 4.57 -5.02 -7.48
C VAL A 224 5.17 -5.01 -6.07
N TYR A 225 5.32 -3.83 -5.50
CA TYR A 225 5.78 -3.65 -4.13
C TYR A 225 4.68 -3.05 -3.26
N SER A 226 4.53 -3.56 -2.04
CA SER A 226 3.72 -2.96 -0.98
C SER A 226 4.36 -3.22 0.37
N GLN A 227 4.32 -2.24 1.26
CA GLN A 227 4.73 -2.43 2.66
C GLN A 227 3.68 -3.20 3.48
N TYR A 228 2.45 -3.33 2.96
CA TYR A 228 1.35 -4.04 3.62
C TYR A 228 1.17 -5.42 2.98
N ILE A 229 1.18 -6.46 3.80
CA ILE A 229 0.98 -7.84 3.35
C ILE A 229 -0.53 -8.11 3.23
N ASP A 230 -1.25 -8.15 4.34
CA ASP A 230 -2.67 -8.54 4.39
C ASP A 230 -3.61 -7.45 3.83
N GLY A 231 -3.21 -6.19 3.86
CA GLY A 231 -3.93 -5.05 3.26
C GLY A 231 -3.33 -4.55 1.95
N GLY A 232 -2.49 -5.35 1.27
CA GLY A 232 -1.80 -4.96 0.05
C GLY A 232 -1.44 -6.14 -0.84
N LEU A 233 -0.32 -6.84 -0.57
CA LEU A 233 0.19 -7.89 -1.46
C LEU A 233 -0.74 -9.09 -1.59
N ILE A 234 -1.30 -9.60 -0.48
CA ILE A 234 -2.19 -10.76 -0.52
C ILE A 234 -3.45 -10.48 -1.34
N PRO A 235 -4.22 -9.41 -1.09
CA PRO A 235 -5.40 -9.13 -1.92
C PRO A 235 -5.09 -8.90 -3.39
N ILE A 236 -3.92 -8.34 -3.74
CA ILE A 236 -3.48 -8.23 -5.14
C ILE A 236 -3.23 -9.63 -5.73
N ALA A 237 -2.52 -10.50 -5.01
CA ALA A 237 -2.25 -11.86 -5.47
C ALA A 237 -3.54 -12.68 -5.65
N LEU A 238 -4.49 -12.59 -4.70
CA LEU A 238 -5.78 -13.26 -4.80
C LEU A 238 -6.61 -12.72 -5.98
N ALA A 239 -6.58 -11.41 -6.23
CA ALA A 239 -7.26 -10.81 -7.38
C ALA A 239 -6.64 -11.26 -8.71
N LEU A 240 -5.32 -11.39 -8.79
CA LEU A 240 -4.64 -11.93 -9.97
C LEU A 240 -4.99 -13.40 -10.22
N GLU A 241 -5.06 -14.23 -9.18
CA GLU A 241 -5.50 -15.62 -9.32
C GLU A 241 -6.97 -15.74 -9.76
N GLU A 242 -7.85 -14.82 -9.31
CA GLU A 242 -9.23 -14.73 -9.81
C GLU A 242 -9.30 -14.33 -11.30
N LEU A 243 -8.29 -13.64 -11.81
CA LEU A 243 -8.15 -13.26 -13.21
C LEU A 243 -7.49 -14.36 -14.05
N GLY A 244 -7.10 -15.50 -13.45
CA GLY A 244 -6.53 -16.65 -14.13
C GLY A 244 -5.00 -16.69 -14.14
N PHE A 245 -4.33 -15.84 -13.38
CA PHE A 245 -2.89 -15.95 -13.19
C PHE A 245 -2.57 -17.15 -12.29
N ASP A 246 -1.58 -17.93 -12.66
CA ASP A 246 -1.08 -19.05 -11.85
C ASP A 246 0.28 -18.70 -11.23
N ARG A 247 0.56 -19.31 -10.08
CA ARG A 247 1.87 -19.19 -9.45
C ARG A 247 2.93 -19.93 -10.29
N TYR A 248 4.11 -19.32 -10.37
CA TYR A 248 5.23 -19.88 -11.12
C TYR A 248 5.66 -21.26 -10.57
N GLY A 249 5.98 -22.15 -11.49
CA GLY A 249 6.45 -23.51 -11.19
C GLY A 249 5.33 -24.44 -10.71
N ASN A 250 5.69 -25.40 -9.87
CA ASN A 250 4.74 -26.40 -9.32
C ASN A 250 4.02 -25.93 -8.05
N ASN A 251 4.00 -24.62 -7.80
CA ASN A 251 3.34 -24.07 -6.63
C ASN A 251 1.82 -24.10 -6.79
N LYS A 252 1.13 -24.56 -5.74
CA LYS A 252 -0.33 -24.49 -5.70
C LYS A 252 -0.80 -23.03 -5.65
N SER A 253 -1.98 -22.77 -6.21
CA SER A 253 -2.65 -21.47 -6.07
C SER A 253 -2.79 -21.07 -4.61
N LEU A 254 -2.71 -19.76 -4.32
CA LEU A 254 -3.00 -19.23 -2.99
C LEU A 254 -4.49 -19.39 -2.66
N LEU A 255 -5.35 -19.10 -3.63
CA LEU A 255 -6.78 -19.25 -3.49
C LEU A 255 -7.18 -20.68 -3.83
N SER A 256 -7.92 -21.33 -2.93
CA SER A 256 -8.48 -22.66 -3.19
C SER A 256 -9.45 -22.57 -4.36
N LYS A 257 -9.18 -23.39 -5.38
CA LYS A 257 -10.13 -23.61 -6.48
C LYS A 257 -11.12 -24.67 -5.96
N GLU A 258 -12.34 -24.26 -5.65
CA GLU A 258 -13.46 -25.18 -5.44
C GLU A 258 -14.04 -25.61 -6.77
#